data_b97d98afec76a79e54ab6d907a37ba7c
#
_entry.id   b97d98afec76a79e54ab6d907a37ba7c
#
_cell.length_a   1.000
_cell.length_b   1.000
_cell.length_c   1.000
_cell.angle_alpha   90.00
_cell.angle_beta   90.00
_cell.angle_gamma   90.00
#
_symmetry.space_group_name_H-M   'P 1'
#
loop_
_entity.id
_entity.type
_entity.pdbx_description
1 polymer ?
#
loop_
_entity_poly.entity_id
_entity_poly.type
_entity_poly.pdbx_seq_one_letter_code
_entity_poly.pdbx_strand_id
1 'polypeptide(L)'
;MIAKNIMTRDVITVTPTMTIKNLAMTLIKNQISGAPVAAKNGKIVGVVSEADIVGKKGKDVKAIMSKTIISVNEETPVEKIAQLMTTHKIKRLPVMRENKVVGIISRADIVSAIALGKHVALHTPVYDL
;
A
#
# COMPACT_ATOMS: atom_id res chain seq x y z
N MET A 1 5.25 18.29 -1.79
CA MET A 1 5.37 17.04 -2.56
C MET A 1 4.02 16.37 -2.66
N ILE A 2 3.80 15.71 -3.76
CA ILE A 2 2.58 14.98 -4.04
C ILE A 2 2.92 13.49 -4.26
N ALA A 3 1.89 12.66 -4.31
CA ALA A 3 2.04 11.20 -4.38
C ALA A 3 3.02 10.75 -5.47
N LYS A 4 2.88 11.28 -6.69
CA LYS A 4 3.73 10.86 -7.81
C LYS A 4 5.22 11.12 -7.61
N ASN A 5 5.59 12.02 -6.69
CA ASN A 5 6.99 12.35 -6.43
C ASN A 5 7.70 11.28 -5.61
N ILE A 6 6.97 10.49 -4.83
CA ILE A 6 7.57 9.52 -3.91
C ILE A 6 7.05 8.09 -4.09
N MET A 7 6.03 7.87 -4.91
CA MET A 7 5.46 6.53 -5.08
C MET A 7 6.43 5.58 -5.78
N THR A 8 6.31 4.30 -5.46
CA THR A 8 6.95 3.22 -6.20
C THR A 8 6.06 2.88 -7.38
N ARG A 9 6.60 2.92 -8.60
CA ARG A 9 5.81 2.75 -9.83
C ARG A 9 5.63 1.32 -10.28
N ASP A 10 6.60 0.45 -9.99
CA ASP A 10 6.53 -0.95 -10.40
C ASP A 10 5.72 -1.72 -9.36
N VAL A 11 4.40 -1.61 -9.46
CA VAL A 11 3.51 -2.20 -8.46
C VAL A 11 3.36 -3.69 -8.68
N ILE A 12 3.69 -4.46 -7.66
CA ILE A 12 3.41 -5.90 -7.64
C ILE A 12 1.96 -6.06 -7.18
N THR A 13 1.13 -6.68 -8.01
CA THR A 13 -0.25 -7.00 -7.65
C THR A 13 -0.41 -8.52 -7.57
N VAL A 14 -1.40 -8.96 -6.83
CA VAL A 14 -1.75 -10.37 -6.72
C VAL A 14 -3.20 -10.58 -7.15
N THR A 15 -3.58 -11.82 -7.43
CA THR A 15 -4.93 -12.13 -7.87
C THR A 15 -5.77 -12.66 -6.71
N PRO A 16 -7.10 -12.51 -6.76
CA PRO A 16 -7.98 -13.02 -5.69
C PRO A 16 -7.90 -14.54 -5.51
N THR A 17 -7.58 -15.26 -6.57
CA THR A 17 -7.54 -16.74 -6.57
C THR A 17 -6.17 -17.31 -6.23
N MET A 18 -5.17 -16.47 -6.05
CA MET A 18 -3.84 -16.92 -5.68
C MET A 18 -3.88 -17.65 -4.32
N THR A 19 -3.16 -18.78 -4.23
CA THR A 19 -3.08 -19.52 -2.97
C THR A 19 -2.29 -18.73 -1.92
N ILE A 20 -2.53 -19.05 -0.65
CA ILE A 20 -1.78 -18.40 0.44
C ILE A 20 -0.28 -18.68 0.31
N LYS A 21 0.09 -19.91 -0.08
CA LYS A 21 1.50 -20.24 -0.30
C LYS A 21 2.13 -19.37 -1.38
N ASN A 22 1.46 -19.21 -2.51
CA ASN A 22 1.96 -18.40 -3.61
C ASN A 22 2.00 -16.91 -3.23
N LEU A 23 1.02 -16.45 -2.46
CA LEU A 23 1.04 -15.09 -1.92
C LEU A 23 2.28 -14.88 -1.04
N ALA A 24 2.51 -15.77 -0.09
CA ALA A 24 3.66 -15.68 0.80
C ALA A 24 4.97 -15.66 0.00
N MET A 25 5.10 -16.52 -1.00
CA MET A 25 6.28 -16.57 -1.86
C MET A 25 6.46 -15.27 -2.63
N THR A 26 5.37 -14.70 -3.13
CA THR A 26 5.41 -13.43 -3.87
C THR A 26 5.90 -12.28 -2.99
N LEU A 27 5.40 -12.20 -1.76
CA LEU A 27 5.80 -11.16 -0.81
C LEU A 27 7.29 -11.28 -0.47
N ILE A 28 7.75 -12.50 -0.18
CA ILE A 28 9.16 -12.75 0.17
C ILE A 28 10.07 -12.44 -1.03
N LYS A 29 9.74 -12.97 -2.20
CA LYS A 29 10.53 -12.79 -3.41
C LYS A 29 10.72 -11.32 -3.77
N ASN A 30 9.68 -10.53 -3.61
CA ASN A 30 9.70 -9.11 -3.97
C ASN A 30 10.06 -8.20 -2.80
N GLN A 31 10.35 -8.76 -1.62
CA GLN A 31 10.72 -8.01 -0.41
C GLN A 31 9.67 -6.95 -0.06
N ILE A 32 8.41 -7.33 -0.13
CA ILE A 32 7.27 -6.47 0.21
C ILE A 32 6.43 -7.12 1.30
N SER A 33 5.70 -6.31 2.06
CA SER A 33 4.87 -6.79 3.16
C SER A 33 3.38 -6.80 2.84
N GLY A 34 3.02 -6.37 1.65
CA GLY A 34 1.62 -6.36 1.21
C GLY A 34 1.51 -5.89 -0.23
N ALA A 35 0.34 -6.12 -0.82
CA ALA A 35 0.10 -5.79 -2.22
C ALA A 35 -1.38 -5.54 -2.50
N PRO A 36 -1.70 -4.73 -3.52
CA PRO A 36 -3.05 -4.63 -4.02
C PRO A 36 -3.49 -5.94 -4.66
N VAL A 37 -4.76 -6.25 -4.53
CA VAL A 37 -5.38 -7.42 -5.17
C VAL A 37 -6.14 -6.94 -6.39
N ALA A 38 -5.76 -7.44 -7.57
CA ALA A 38 -6.36 -7.02 -8.84
C ALA A 38 -7.12 -8.16 -9.48
N ALA A 39 -8.33 -7.86 -9.94
CA ALA A 39 -9.13 -8.79 -10.74
C ALA A 39 -8.56 -8.86 -12.18
N LYS A 40 -9.09 -9.79 -13.01
CA LYS A 40 -8.61 -9.98 -14.38
C LYS A 40 -8.65 -8.73 -15.24
N ASN A 41 -9.64 -7.85 -14.99
CA ASN A 41 -9.77 -6.60 -15.75
C ASN A 41 -8.85 -5.48 -15.22
N GLY A 42 -7.98 -5.79 -14.26
CA GLY A 42 -7.08 -4.82 -13.65
C GLY A 42 -7.69 -3.99 -12.53
N LYS A 43 -8.99 -4.17 -12.26
CA LYS A 43 -9.66 -3.44 -11.18
C LYS A 43 -9.17 -3.93 -9.81
N ILE A 44 -8.85 -2.99 -8.92
CA ILE A 44 -8.44 -3.33 -7.56
C ILE A 44 -9.66 -3.72 -6.75
N VAL A 45 -9.62 -4.91 -6.16
CA VAL A 45 -10.74 -5.47 -5.39
C VAL A 45 -10.42 -5.59 -3.90
N GLY A 46 -9.18 -5.35 -3.51
CA GLY A 46 -8.78 -5.44 -2.11
C GLY A 46 -7.31 -5.16 -1.93
N VAL A 47 -6.87 -5.30 -0.70
CA VAL A 47 -5.45 -5.24 -0.33
C VAL A 47 -5.16 -6.41 0.62
N VAL A 48 -3.95 -6.94 0.56
CA VAL A 48 -3.56 -8.07 1.38
C VAL A 48 -2.13 -7.87 1.89
N SER A 49 -1.86 -8.34 3.11
CA SER A 49 -0.58 -8.13 3.75
C SER A 49 -0.12 -9.37 4.51
N GLU A 50 1.12 -9.32 5.02
CA GLU A 50 1.65 -10.34 5.92
C GLU A 50 0.75 -10.56 7.14
N ALA A 51 0.19 -9.47 7.69
CA ALA A 51 -0.72 -9.56 8.83
C ALA A 51 -1.95 -10.40 8.52
N ASP A 52 -2.46 -10.31 7.29
CA ASP A 52 -3.59 -11.12 6.87
C ASP A 52 -3.24 -12.61 6.80
N ILE A 53 -2.03 -12.92 6.30
CA ILE A 53 -1.57 -14.31 6.24
C ILE A 53 -1.47 -14.91 7.65
N VAL A 54 -0.91 -14.16 8.59
CA VAL A 54 -0.67 -14.63 9.95
C VAL A 54 -1.96 -14.68 10.77
N GLY A 55 -2.83 -13.68 10.58
CA GLY A 55 -3.98 -13.47 11.46
C GLY A 55 -5.31 -14.05 11.00
N LYS A 56 -5.40 -14.48 9.76
CA LYS A 56 -6.67 -14.94 9.19
C LYS A 56 -6.55 -16.33 8.60
N LYS A 57 -7.67 -17.06 8.57
CA LYS A 57 -7.74 -18.39 7.95
C LYS A 57 -8.43 -18.27 6.60
N GLY A 58 -7.90 -18.98 5.61
CA GLY A 58 -8.46 -19.01 4.28
C GLY A 58 -7.51 -19.72 3.34
N LYS A 59 -8.01 -20.20 2.22
CA LYS A 59 -7.19 -20.95 1.27
C LYS A 59 -6.62 -20.09 0.14
N ASP A 60 -7.16 -18.91 -0.06
CA ASP A 60 -6.72 -18.02 -1.12
C ASP A 60 -6.73 -16.56 -0.67
N VAL A 61 -6.20 -15.70 -1.52
CA VAL A 61 -6.11 -14.25 -1.26
C VAL A 61 -7.48 -13.64 -0.98
N LYS A 62 -8.48 -14.02 -1.78
CA LYS A 62 -9.85 -13.49 -1.62
C LYS A 62 -10.39 -13.73 -0.22
N ALA A 63 -10.06 -14.87 0.39
CA ALA A 63 -10.56 -15.24 1.71
C ALA A 63 -9.96 -14.40 2.84
N ILE A 64 -8.76 -13.85 2.65
CA ILE A 64 -8.04 -13.13 3.71
C ILE A 64 -7.83 -11.64 3.44
N MET A 65 -8.03 -11.17 2.22
CA MET A 65 -7.80 -9.76 1.87
C MET A 65 -8.79 -8.82 2.58
N SER A 66 -8.39 -7.58 2.74
CA SER A 66 -9.30 -6.51 3.14
C SER A 66 -9.98 -5.95 1.89
N LYS A 67 -11.29 -5.80 1.93
CA LYS A 67 -12.05 -5.18 0.83
C LYS A 67 -12.12 -3.66 0.98
N THR A 68 -11.76 -3.14 2.14
CA THR A 68 -11.69 -1.70 2.37
C THR A 68 -10.40 -1.17 1.78
N ILE A 69 -10.51 -0.34 0.75
CA ILE A 69 -9.35 0.21 0.05
C ILE A 69 -9.28 1.70 0.34
N ILE A 70 -8.21 2.12 1.01
CA ILE A 70 -7.87 3.52 1.18
C ILE A 70 -6.86 3.84 0.10
N SER A 71 -7.21 4.72 -0.82
CA SER A 71 -6.36 5.06 -1.95
C SER A 71 -6.27 6.57 -2.13
N VAL A 72 -5.29 7.00 -2.90
CA VAL A 72 -5.09 8.41 -3.26
C VAL A 72 -4.84 8.49 -4.76
N ASN A 73 -4.82 9.72 -5.30
CA ASN A 73 -4.41 9.93 -6.68
C ASN A 73 -3.00 10.52 -6.73
N GLU A 74 -2.46 10.65 -7.94
CA GLU A 74 -1.08 11.11 -8.16
C GLU A 74 -0.81 12.52 -7.63
N GLU A 75 -1.84 13.35 -7.58
CA GLU A 75 -1.71 14.75 -7.18
C GLU A 75 -1.95 14.96 -5.66
N THR A 76 -2.29 13.90 -4.92
CA THR A 76 -2.57 14.01 -3.50
C THR A 76 -1.30 14.46 -2.76
N PRO A 77 -1.38 15.51 -1.92
CA PRO A 77 -0.23 15.94 -1.13
C PRO A 77 0.25 14.86 -0.16
N VAL A 78 1.56 14.76 0.00
CA VAL A 78 2.16 13.74 0.89
C VAL A 78 1.69 13.91 2.32
N GLU A 79 1.44 15.14 2.77
CA GLU A 79 0.90 15.43 4.11
C GLU A 79 -0.46 14.76 4.31
N LYS A 80 -1.30 14.78 3.28
CA LYS A 80 -2.62 14.12 3.32
C LYS A 80 -2.46 12.60 3.38
N ILE A 81 -1.50 12.07 2.66
CA ILE A 81 -1.22 10.63 2.66
C ILE A 81 -0.78 10.18 4.05
N ALA A 82 0.13 10.93 4.68
CA ALA A 82 0.59 10.65 6.04
C ALA A 82 -0.58 10.67 7.03
N GLN A 83 -1.48 11.63 6.88
CA GLN A 83 -2.68 11.74 7.73
C GLN A 83 -3.58 10.52 7.55
N LEU A 84 -3.82 10.08 6.31
CA LEU A 84 -4.64 8.89 6.02
C LEU A 84 -4.03 7.64 6.63
N MET A 85 -2.72 7.48 6.53
CA MET A 85 -2.04 6.32 7.11
C MET A 85 -2.18 6.29 8.63
N THR A 86 -2.08 7.43 9.28
CA THR A 86 -2.23 7.55 10.73
C THR A 86 -3.69 7.30 11.15
N THR A 87 -4.63 7.94 10.47
CA THR A 87 -6.06 7.83 10.79
C THR A 87 -6.56 6.40 10.63
N HIS A 88 -6.17 5.73 9.57
CA HIS A 88 -6.63 4.37 9.26
C HIS A 88 -5.69 3.28 9.74
N LYS A 89 -4.58 3.64 10.40
CA LYS A 89 -3.59 2.70 10.94
C LYS A 89 -3.08 1.73 9.86
N ILE A 90 -2.77 2.26 8.69
CA ILE A 90 -2.26 1.48 7.56
C ILE A 90 -0.82 1.85 7.26
N LYS A 91 -0.06 0.90 6.70
CA LYS A 91 1.36 1.06 6.40
C LYS A 91 1.63 1.42 4.95
N ARG A 92 0.65 1.27 4.10
CA ARG A 92 0.77 1.53 2.66
C ARG A 92 -0.60 1.80 2.08
N LEU A 93 -0.60 2.46 0.94
CA LEU A 93 -1.83 2.65 0.17
C LEU A 93 -1.51 2.75 -1.32
N PRO A 94 -2.47 2.37 -2.16
CA PRO A 94 -2.28 2.48 -3.60
C PRO A 94 -2.54 3.90 -4.09
N VAL A 95 -1.80 4.27 -5.13
CA VAL A 95 -2.02 5.50 -5.90
C VAL A 95 -2.76 5.10 -7.16
N MET A 96 -3.89 5.73 -7.40
CA MET A 96 -4.80 5.36 -8.48
C MET A 96 -4.85 6.45 -9.56
N ARG A 97 -5.03 6.01 -10.80
CA ARG A 97 -5.39 6.86 -11.93
C ARG A 97 -6.52 6.14 -12.67
N GLU A 98 -7.70 6.74 -12.71
CA GLU A 98 -8.85 6.17 -13.45
C GLU A 98 -9.10 4.68 -13.11
N ASN A 99 -9.18 4.36 -11.83
CA ASN A 99 -9.45 3.02 -11.32
C ASN A 99 -8.31 2.01 -11.54
N LYS A 100 -7.14 2.46 -11.98
CA LYS A 100 -5.96 1.61 -12.10
C LYS A 100 -4.90 2.02 -11.10
N VAL A 101 -4.18 1.04 -10.56
CA VAL A 101 -3.06 1.32 -9.67
C VAL A 101 -1.88 1.75 -10.51
N VAL A 102 -1.35 2.94 -10.23
CA VAL A 102 -0.15 3.46 -10.91
C VAL A 102 1.05 3.53 -9.97
N GLY A 103 0.84 3.34 -8.68
CA GLY A 103 1.93 3.35 -7.71
C GLY A 103 1.48 2.86 -6.36
N ILE A 104 2.45 2.70 -5.46
CA ILE A 104 2.24 2.36 -4.06
C ILE A 104 3.08 3.31 -3.23
N ILE A 105 2.53 3.76 -2.13
CA ILE A 105 3.29 4.55 -1.14
C ILE A 105 3.20 3.83 0.19
N SER A 106 4.37 3.62 0.82
CA SER A 106 4.48 3.05 2.16
C SER A 106 4.91 4.13 3.15
N ARG A 107 4.76 3.85 4.44
CA ARG A 107 5.32 4.73 5.48
C ARG A 107 6.82 4.91 5.28
N ALA A 108 7.51 3.84 4.88
CA ALA A 108 8.94 3.90 4.62
C ALA A 108 9.29 4.90 3.51
N ASP A 109 8.43 5.02 2.49
CA ASP A 109 8.66 5.99 1.40
C ASP A 109 8.60 7.42 1.91
N ILE A 110 7.67 7.71 2.83
CA ILE A 110 7.55 9.05 3.43
C ILE A 110 8.76 9.34 4.32
N VAL A 111 9.15 8.38 5.15
CA VAL A 111 10.32 8.51 6.03
C VAL A 111 11.59 8.73 5.20
N SER A 112 11.74 7.97 4.12
CA SER A 112 12.87 8.12 3.21
C SER A 112 12.90 9.50 2.57
N ALA A 113 11.76 10.02 2.14
CA ALA A 113 11.66 11.35 1.56
C ALA A 113 12.11 12.43 2.56
N ILE A 114 11.70 12.29 3.81
CA ILE A 114 12.12 13.21 4.88
C ILE A 114 13.63 13.09 5.11
N ALA A 115 14.15 11.88 5.20
CA ALA A 115 15.57 11.64 5.47
C ALA A 115 16.47 12.19 4.36
N LEU A 116 15.98 12.21 3.12
CA LEU A 116 16.72 12.74 1.97
C LEU A 116 16.56 14.26 1.81
N GLY A 117 16.02 14.94 2.83
CA GLY A 117 15.88 16.38 2.81
C GLY A 117 14.75 16.91 1.95
N LYS A 118 13.83 16.07 1.53
CA LYS A 118 12.68 16.52 0.77
C LYS A 118 11.69 17.18 1.71
N HIS A 119 11.12 18.30 1.26
CA HIS A 119 10.22 19.06 2.11
C HIS A 119 8.87 18.36 2.23
N VAL A 120 8.57 17.86 3.42
CA VAL A 120 7.28 17.28 3.76
C VAL A 120 6.80 17.97 5.02
N ALA A 121 5.70 18.71 4.92
CA ALA A 121 5.13 19.40 6.08
C ALA A 121 4.22 18.43 6.81
N LEU A 122 4.69 17.83 7.87
CA LEU A 122 3.90 16.96 8.72
C LEU A 122 3.38 17.73 9.92
N HIS A 123 2.14 17.44 10.28
CA HIS A 123 1.53 18.15 11.39
C HIS A 123 2.07 17.71 12.72
N THR A 124 2.63 16.57 12.77
CA THR A 124 2.99 16.05 14.03
C THR A 124 4.40 16.35 14.23
N PRO A 125 4.63 16.98 15.28
CA PRO A 125 5.91 17.11 15.68
C PRO A 125 6.22 15.85 16.29
N VAL A 126 6.52 15.18 16.18
CA VAL A 126 7.31 14.68 16.45
C VAL A 126 7.74 13.73 17.13
N TYR A 127 7.82 13.47 17.87
CA TYR A 127 8.74 12.62 18.49
C TYR A 127 8.32 12.40 19.84
N ASP A 128 7.23 11.79 19.91
CA ASP A 128 7.03 11.01 21.05
C ASP A 128 7.80 9.76 20.89
N LEU A 129 8.85 9.75 21.47
CA LEU A 129 9.62 8.51 21.58
C LEU A 129 8.93 7.53 22.50
#